data_84fea090648ec6e92808124281cc5fde
#
_entry.id   84fea090648ec6e92808124281cc5fde
#
_cell.length_a   1.000
_cell.length_b   1.000
_cell.length_c   1.000
_cell.angle_alpha   90.00
_cell.angle_beta   90.00
_cell.angle_gamma   90.00
#
_symmetry.space_group_name_H-M   'P 1'
#
loop_
_entity.id
_entity.type
_entity.pdbx_description
1 polymer ?
#
loop_
_entity_poly.entity_id
_entity_poly.type
_entity_poly.pdbx_seq_one_letter_code
_entity_poly.pdbx_strand_id
1 'polypeptide(L)'
;MKKVILILMSFLCVQIAEAKKNVTTLPSPEVLAAINDSIIKEGHQLYLFEKLNWELTDLFLAHHRREEIGGQMTYRAKDSTIIAFFCDKSMKNGLYELRYEKTSPKFIAVDSVRPLTQEEKELVVLKDVLIAKMETLADSINGVSPDFGQFNANIIRFNDHITRLYLLTGTVKPGIIPFGNDYSFDFTNDNRLVAFRRYHRSLIPTQTKHKGKTVVSTIHSHLKDNPYITATDICNFLLYGRDIAGMKSFHVYSTACDCLFAYWDGDKPVIKIEEIPEE
;
A
#
# COMPACT_ATOMS: atom_id res chain seq x y z
N MET A 1 -30.09 3.00 19.13
CA MET A 1 -28.79 3.29 19.77
C MET A 1 -28.07 4.34 18.92
N LYS A 2 -27.86 5.54 19.44
CA LYS A 2 -27.20 6.64 18.71
C LYS A 2 -25.72 6.27 18.48
N LYS A 3 -25.31 6.10 17.22
CA LYS A 3 -23.90 5.95 16.85
C LYS A 3 -23.24 7.31 17.08
N VAL A 4 -22.35 7.38 18.07
CA VAL A 4 -21.52 8.56 18.29
C VAL A 4 -20.37 8.46 17.29
N ILE A 5 -20.33 9.40 16.34
CA ILE A 5 -19.22 9.58 15.41
C ILE A 5 -18.06 10.17 16.22
N LEU A 6 -17.02 9.38 16.46
CA LEU A 6 -15.79 9.85 17.09
C LEU A 6 -14.72 9.96 16.00
N ILE A 7 -14.43 11.18 15.56
CA ILE A 7 -13.29 11.48 14.72
C ILE A 7 -12.09 11.60 15.65
N LEU A 8 -11.13 10.69 15.52
CA LEU A 8 -9.90 10.77 16.29
C LEU A 8 -8.91 11.66 15.54
N MET A 9 -8.80 12.90 15.99
CA MET A 9 -7.74 13.81 15.54
C MET A 9 -6.47 13.49 16.33
N SER A 10 -5.47 12.90 15.69
CA SER A 10 -4.13 12.84 16.25
C SER A 10 -3.44 14.19 15.98
N PHE A 11 -3.67 15.17 16.85
CA PHE A 11 -2.96 16.45 16.81
C PHE A 11 -1.52 16.27 17.27
N LEU A 12 -0.58 16.32 16.33
CA LEU A 12 0.77 16.76 16.65
C LEU A 12 0.73 18.30 16.62
N CYS A 13 0.79 18.95 17.78
CA CYS A 13 0.90 20.40 17.88
C CYS A 13 2.18 20.86 17.17
N VAL A 14 2.06 21.28 15.93
CA VAL A 14 3.06 22.07 15.24
C VAL A 14 2.76 23.53 15.60
N GLN A 15 3.66 24.19 16.31
CA GLN A 15 3.59 25.65 16.50
C GLN A 15 3.57 26.30 15.12
N ILE A 16 2.45 26.90 14.77
CA ILE A 16 2.26 27.66 13.53
C ILE A 16 2.95 29.01 13.74
N ALA A 17 4.21 29.11 13.30
CA ALA A 17 4.77 30.43 13.00
C ALA A 17 4.02 30.96 11.78
N GLU A 18 3.51 32.19 11.83
CA GLU A 18 2.89 32.90 10.71
C GLU A 18 3.91 33.19 9.60
N ALA A 19 4.25 32.15 8.84
CA ALA A 19 4.87 32.31 7.53
C ALA A 19 3.72 32.46 6.53
N LYS A 20 3.72 33.51 5.71
CA LYS A 20 2.82 33.65 4.56
C LYS A 20 2.73 32.30 3.86
N LYS A 21 1.59 31.60 3.97
CA LYS A 21 1.37 30.30 3.35
C LYS A 21 1.42 30.49 1.84
N ASN A 22 2.51 30.06 1.20
CA ASN A 22 2.49 29.82 -0.24
C ASN A 22 1.64 28.57 -0.46
N VAL A 23 0.33 28.76 -0.56
CA VAL A 23 -0.62 27.69 -0.86
C VAL A 23 -0.45 27.31 -2.32
N THR A 24 -0.18 26.04 -2.59
CA THR A 24 -0.10 25.52 -3.96
C THR A 24 -1.51 25.50 -4.55
N THR A 25 -1.68 26.13 -5.70
CA THR A 25 -2.96 26.09 -6.40
C THR A 25 -3.25 24.65 -6.87
N LEU A 26 -4.47 24.18 -6.61
CA LEU A 26 -4.93 22.88 -7.13
C LEU A 26 -4.94 22.88 -8.65
N PRO A 27 -4.69 21.74 -9.30
CA PRO A 27 -4.91 21.57 -10.74
C PRO A 27 -6.37 21.83 -11.11
N SER A 28 -6.66 21.92 -12.42
CA SER A 28 -8.05 21.97 -12.86
C SER A 28 -8.82 20.74 -12.38
N PRO A 29 -10.15 20.83 -12.22
CA PRO A 29 -10.97 19.70 -11.76
C PRO A 29 -10.77 18.42 -12.58
N GLU A 30 -10.59 18.53 -13.89
CA GLU A 30 -10.39 17.40 -14.80
C GLU A 30 -9.03 16.74 -14.56
N VAL A 31 -7.97 17.54 -14.38
CA VAL A 31 -6.62 17.03 -14.08
C VAL A 31 -6.60 16.38 -12.69
N LEU A 32 -7.24 17.01 -11.70
CA LEU A 32 -7.33 16.44 -10.36
C LEU A 32 -8.10 15.12 -10.34
N ALA A 33 -9.21 15.03 -11.10
CA ALA A 33 -9.96 13.79 -11.24
C ALA A 33 -9.09 12.68 -11.84
N ALA A 34 -8.33 12.95 -12.89
CA ALA A 34 -7.42 11.99 -13.51
C ALA A 34 -6.31 11.53 -12.55
N ILE A 35 -5.76 12.44 -11.74
CA ILE A 35 -4.79 12.10 -10.68
C ILE A 35 -5.43 11.17 -9.65
N ASN A 36 -6.61 11.52 -9.16
CA ASN A 36 -7.34 10.73 -8.15
C ASN A 36 -7.69 9.33 -8.67
N ASP A 37 -8.16 9.21 -9.90
CA ASP A 37 -8.47 7.92 -10.53
C ASP A 37 -7.23 7.03 -10.65
N SER A 38 -6.09 7.63 -11.03
CA SER A 38 -4.81 6.91 -11.09
C SER A 38 -4.38 6.39 -9.72
N ILE A 39 -4.47 7.24 -8.69
CA ILE A 39 -4.13 6.88 -7.30
C ILE A 39 -5.03 5.76 -6.79
N ILE A 40 -6.34 5.85 -7.02
CA ILE A 40 -7.31 4.83 -6.62
C ILE A 40 -6.99 3.50 -7.30
N LYS A 41 -6.79 3.50 -8.62
CA LYS A 41 -6.47 2.30 -9.39
C LYS A 41 -5.20 1.62 -8.88
N GLU A 42 -4.15 2.39 -8.65
CA GLU A 42 -2.87 1.91 -8.17
C GLU A 42 -2.95 1.39 -6.73
N GLY A 43 -3.63 2.12 -5.85
CA GLY A 43 -3.86 1.72 -4.46
C GLY A 43 -4.66 0.43 -4.33
N HIS A 44 -5.70 0.24 -5.14
CA HIS A 44 -6.46 -1.01 -5.19
C HIS A 44 -5.63 -2.18 -5.74
N GLN A 45 -4.77 -1.95 -6.73
CA GLN A 45 -3.88 -2.99 -7.22
C GLN A 45 -2.88 -3.42 -6.15
N LEU A 46 -2.28 -2.45 -5.45
CA LEU A 46 -1.33 -2.70 -4.37
C LEU A 46 -2.00 -3.45 -3.21
N TYR A 47 -3.23 -3.04 -2.84
CA TYR A 47 -4.04 -3.75 -1.86
C TYR A 47 -4.28 -5.22 -2.25
N LEU A 48 -4.65 -5.50 -3.50
CA LEU A 48 -4.88 -6.88 -3.94
C LEU A 48 -3.60 -7.71 -3.85
N PHE A 49 -2.44 -7.14 -4.17
CA PHE A 49 -1.15 -7.83 -4.06
C PHE A 49 -0.82 -8.16 -2.59
N GLU A 50 -0.96 -7.19 -1.69
CA GLU A 50 -0.76 -7.40 -0.26
C GLU A 50 -1.76 -8.40 0.32
N LYS A 51 -3.04 -8.30 -0.05
CA LYS A 51 -4.09 -9.20 0.42
C LYS A 51 -3.82 -10.65 -0.01
N LEU A 52 -3.44 -10.87 -1.28
CA LEU A 52 -3.06 -12.19 -1.74
C LEU A 52 -1.84 -12.74 -0.99
N ASN A 53 -0.85 -11.88 -0.74
CA ASN A 53 0.35 -12.27 0.02
C ASN A 53 0.01 -12.73 1.46
N TRP A 54 -0.95 -12.07 2.12
CA TRP A 54 -1.42 -12.48 3.43
C TRP A 54 -2.12 -13.83 3.39
N GLU A 55 -3.14 -13.94 2.55
CA GLU A 55 -3.91 -15.17 2.40
C GLU A 55 -3.02 -16.35 1.99
N LEU A 56 -2.07 -16.12 1.05
CA LEU A 56 -1.08 -17.11 0.65
C LEU A 56 -0.25 -17.58 1.85
N THR A 57 0.21 -16.65 2.69
CA THR A 57 1.03 -16.96 3.86
C THR A 57 0.24 -17.78 4.87
N ASP A 58 -0.97 -17.37 5.20
CA ASP A 58 -1.82 -18.05 6.18
C ASP A 58 -2.20 -19.46 5.70
N LEU A 59 -2.60 -19.61 4.44
CA LEU A 59 -2.95 -20.90 3.86
C LEU A 59 -1.75 -21.84 3.76
N PHE A 60 -0.59 -21.34 3.33
CA PHE A 60 0.62 -22.14 3.25
C PHE A 60 1.07 -22.63 4.63
N LEU A 61 1.15 -21.74 5.61
CA LEU A 61 1.62 -22.08 6.96
C LEU A 61 0.65 -22.96 7.75
N ALA A 62 -0.59 -23.12 7.29
CA ALA A 62 -1.53 -24.08 7.87
C ALA A 62 -1.12 -25.54 7.62
N HIS A 63 -0.34 -25.83 6.57
CA HIS A 63 0.02 -27.18 6.14
C HIS A 63 1.51 -27.40 5.87
N HIS A 64 2.29 -26.31 5.71
CA HIS A 64 3.70 -26.30 5.36
C HIS A 64 4.54 -25.50 6.36
N ARG A 65 5.86 -25.58 6.23
CA ARG A 65 6.79 -24.89 7.10
C ARG A 65 7.44 -23.70 6.40
N ARG A 66 7.67 -22.65 7.16
CA ARG A 66 8.31 -21.41 6.65
C ARG A 66 9.70 -21.66 6.04
N GLU A 67 10.43 -22.66 6.56
CA GLU A 67 11.77 -23.02 6.12
C GLU A 67 11.80 -23.59 4.69
N GLU A 68 10.66 -23.99 4.14
CA GLU A 68 10.55 -24.48 2.76
C GLU A 68 10.58 -23.33 1.73
N ILE A 69 10.21 -22.12 2.18
CA ILE A 69 10.09 -20.94 1.32
C ILE A 69 11.49 -20.41 0.96
N GLY A 70 11.77 -20.31 -0.34
CA GLY A 70 12.93 -19.62 -0.89
C GLY A 70 12.62 -18.19 -1.30
N GLY A 71 11.41 -17.94 -1.79
CA GLY A 71 10.96 -16.62 -2.21
C GLY A 71 9.45 -16.52 -2.37
N GLN A 72 8.98 -15.29 -2.52
CA GLN A 72 7.57 -14.95 -2.73
C GLN A 72 7.44 -13.96 -3.88
N MET A 73 6.44 -14.17 -4.73
CA MET A 73 6.13 -13.27 -5.84
C MET A 73 4.63 -13.10 -5.99
N THR A 74 4.22 -11.87 -6.32
CA THR A 74 2.86 -11.56 -6.75
C THR A 74 2.92 -10.74 -8.02
N TYR A 75 2.12 -11.11 -9.01
CA TYR A 75 2.09 -10.44 -10.30
C TYR A 75 0.70 -10.50 -10.92
N ARG A 76 0.48 -9.66 -11.92
CA ARG A 76 -0.71 -9.68 -12.76
C ARG A 76 -0.37 -10.37 -14.08
N ALA A 77 -1.01 -11.48 -14.36
CA ALA A 77 -0.89 -12.19 -15.62
C ALA A 77 -1.59 -11.43 -16.78
N LYS A 78 -1.32 -11.84 -18.01
CA LYS A 78 -1.86 -11.20 -19.24
C LYS A 78 -3.38 -11.24 -19.33
N ASP A 79 -4.01 -12.25 -18.77
CA ASP A 79 -5.46 -12.40 -18.67
C ASP A 79 -6.09 -11.59 -17.52
N SER A 80 -5.30 -10.76 -16.87
CA SER A 80 -5.65 -9.95 -15.69
C SER A 80 -5.83 -10.72 -14.39
N THR A 81 -5.60 -12.03 -14.35
CA THR A 81 -5.52 -12.79 -13.09
C THR A 81 -4.36 -12.27 -12.25
N ILE A 82 -4.57 -12.11 -10.95
CA ILE A 82 -3.48 -11.83 -10.03
C ILE A 82 -3.06 -13.15 -9.40
N ILE A 83 -1.77 -13.45 -9.46
CA ILE A 83 -1.18 -14.69 -8.98
C ILE A 83 -0.16 -14.35 -7.92
N ALA A 84 -0.30 -14.96 -6.74
CA ALA A 84 0.71 -14.94 -5.70
C ALA A 84 1.21 -16.37 -5.46
N PHE A 85 2.52 -16.55 -5.32
CA PHE A 85 3.08 -17.88 -5.10
C PHE A 85 4.34 -17.84 -4.22
N PHE A 86 4.60 -18.94 -3.53
CA PHE A 86 5.90 -19.23 -2.93
C PHE A 86 6.74 -20.11 -3.84
N CYS A 87 8.04 -19.81 -3.91
CA CYS A 87 9.01 -20.69 -4.56
C CYS A 87 9.82 -21.48 -3.52
N ASP A 88 10.35 -22.61 -3.97
CA ASP A 88 11.35 -23.38 -3.22
C ASP A 88 12.69 -22.61 -3.09
N LYS A 89 13.58 -23.08 -2.24
CA LYS A 89 14.93 -22.48 -2.03
C LYS A 89 15.81 -22.50 -3.27
N SER A 90 15.52 -23.36 -4.22
CA SER A 90 16.25 -23.42 -5.49
C SER A 90 15.75 -22.39 -6.51
N MET A 91 14.62 -21.71 -6.21
CA MET A 91 13.92 -20.76 -7.10
C MET A 91 13.53 -21.37 -8.44
N LYS A 92 13.33 -22.70 -8.49
CA LYS A 92 12.96 -23.45 -9.71
C LYS A 92 11.51 -23.87 -9.72
N ASN A 93 10.95 -24.12 -8.54
CA ASN A 93 9.59 -24.64 -8.41
C ASN A 93 8.73 -23.70 -7.57
N GLY A 94 7.45 -23.53 -7.99
CA GLY A 94 6.40 -23.01 -7.14
C GLY A 94 5.95 -24.10 -6.18
N LEU A 95 5.79 -23.74 -4.89
CA LEU A 95 5.35 -24.67 -3.84
C LEU A 95 3.84 -24.58 -3.62
N TYR A 96 3.33 -23.39 -3.64
CA TYR A 96 1.94 -23.06 -3.36
C TYR A 96 1.55 -21.80 -4.10
N GLU A 97 0.32 -21.73 -4.60
CA GLU A 97 -0.15 -20.62 -5.42
C GLU A 97 -1.55 -20.21 -5.00
N LEU A 98 -1.80 -18.89 -5.02
CA LEU A 98 -3.11 -18.30 -4.81
C LEU A 98 -3.45 -17.41 -6.01
N ARG A 99 -4.64 -17.59 -6.58
CA ARG A 99 -5.13 -16.83 -7.73
C ARG A 99 -6.33 -15.98 -7.36
N TYR A 100 -6.39 -14.79 -7.91
CA TYR A 100 -7.55 -13.91 -7.85
C TYR A 100 -7.99 -13.56 -9.27
N GLU A 101 -9.23 -13.93 -9.59
CA GLU A 101 -9.88 -13.60 -10.86
C GLU A 101 -10.96 -12.55 -10.60
N LYS A 102 -10.97 -11.49 -11.40
CA LYS A 102 -11.96 -10.41 -11.23
C LYS A 102 -13.40 -10.87 -11.39
N THR A 103 -13.62 -11.91 -12.18
CA THR A 103 -14.94 -12.52 -12.46
C THR A 103 -15.42 -13.44 -11.35
N SER A 104 -14.52 -13.89 -10.49
CA SER A 104 -14.82 -14.74 -9.35
C SER A 104 -14.09 -14.19 -8.12
N PRO A 105 -14.75 -13.41 -7.26
CA PRO A 105 -14.08 -12.71 -6.14
C PRO A 105 -13.57 -13.64 -5.04
N LYS A 106 -13.45 -14.93 -5.31
CA LYS A 106 -12.88 -15.93 -4.40
C LYS A 106 -11.44 -16.21 -4.80
N PHE A 107 -10.59 -16.37 -3.79
CA PHE A 107 -9.23 -16.85 -3.99
C PHE A 107 -9.26 -18.35 -4.32
N ILE A 108 -8.49 -18.74 -5.34
CA ILE A 108 -8.33 -20.14 -5.75
C ILE A 108 -6.94 -20.57 -5.29
N ALA A 109 -6.88 -21.47 -4.32
CA ALA A 109 -5.62 -22.01 -3.81
C ALA A 109 -5.22 -23.26 -4.61
N VAL A 110 -3.95 -23.37 -4.97
CA VAL A 110 -3.34 -24.51 -5.64
C VAL A 110 -2.17 -24.97 -4.78
N ASP A 111 -2.39 -26.07 -4.04
CA ASP A 111 -1.37 -26.73 -3.22
C ASP A 111 -0.72 -27.85 -4.05
N SER A 112 0.22 -27.47 -4.90
CA SER A 112 0.98 -28.43 -5.69
C SER A 112 2.31 -27.88 -6.14
N VAL A 113 3.34 -28.68 -6.00
CA VAL A 113 4.68 -28.33 -6.49
C VAL A 113 4.70 -28.41 -8.02
N ARG A 114 5.09 -27.32 -8.67
CA ARG A 114 5.24 -27.25 -10.12
C ARG A 114 6.48 -26.45 -10.52
N PRO A 115 7.08 -26.75 -11.70
CA PRO A 115 8.12 -25.86 -12.22
C PRO A 115 7.59 -24.43 -12.42
N LEU A 116 8.42 -23.43 -12.12
CA LEU A 116 8.10 -22.05 -12.48
C LEU A 116 8.03 -21.89 -13.99
N THR A 117 7.04 -21.13 -14.46
CA THR A 117 6.98 -20.69 -15.85
C THR A 117 8.17 -19.79 -16.19
N GLN A 118 8.41 -19.54 -17.49
CA GLN A 118 9.48 -18.64 -17.90
C GLN A 118 9.24 -17.20 -17.38
N GLU A 119 8.00 -16.72 -17.44
CA GLU A 119 7.61 -15.40 -16.92
C GLU A 119 7.87 -15.29 -15.41
N GLU A 120 7.50 -16.31 -14.64
CA GLU A 120 7.72 -16.33 -13.19
C GLU A 120 9.20 -16.32 -12.82
N LYS A 121 10.05 -17.06 -13.52
CA LYS A 121 11.51 -17.04 -13.34
C LYS A 121 12.09 -15.65 -13.59
N GLU A 122 11.66 -15.01 -14.68
CA GLU A 122 12.08 -13.65 -15.02
C GLU A 122 11.64 -12.64 -13.96
N LEU A 123 10.42 -12.75 -13.44
CA LEU A 123 9.91 -11.86 -12.37
C LEU A 123 10.64 -12.05 -11.04
N VAL A 124 10.96 -13.28 -10.66
CA VAL A 124 11.74 -13.57 -9.45
C VAL A 124 13.14 -12.95 -9.55
N VAL A 125 13.84 -13.18 -10.66
CA VAL A 125 15.16 -12.56 -10.91
C VAL A 125 15.06 -11.04 -10.95
N LEU A 126 14.02 -10.49 -11.60
CA LEU A 126 13.79 -9.04 -11.64
C LEU A 126 13.63 -8.47 -10.24
N LYS A 127 12.83 -9.10 -9.38
CA LYS A 127 12.61 -8.65 -8.00
C LYS A 127 13.92 -8.54 -7.23
N ASP A 128 14.77 -9.57 -7.30
CA ASP A 128 16.07 -9.59 -6.63
C ASP A 128 16.99 -8.48 -7.14
N VAL A 129 17.04 -8.27 -8.46
CA VAL A 129 17.81 -7.18 -9.08
C VAL A 129 17.34 -5.81 -8.62
N LEU A 130 16.01 -5.59 -8.57
CA LEU A 130 15.44 -4.30 -8.15
C LEU A 130 15.68 -4.04 -6.67
N ILE A 131 15.55 -5.07 -5.81
CA ILE A 131 15.85 -4.97 -4.38
C ILE A 131 17.33 -4.63 -4.16
N ALA A 132 18.26 -5.32 -4.83
CA ALA A 132 19.69 -5.02 -4.72
C ALA A 132 20.03 -3.58 -5.14
N LYS A 133 19.36 -3.06 -6.17
CA LYS A 133 19.53 -1.65 -6.58
C LYS A 133 18.92 -0.66 -5.58
N MET A 134 17.78 -1.00 -4.97
CA MET A 134 17.17 -0.19 -3.91
C MET A 134 18.09 -0.09 -2.69
N GLU A 135 18.84 -1.15 -2.34
CA GLU A 135 19.78 -1.15 -1.21
C GLU A 135 20.87 -0.07 -1.34
N THR A 136 21.16 0.41 -2.55
CA THR A 136 22.06 1.56 -2.75
C THR A 136 21.52 2.86 -2.16
N LEU A 137 20.22 2.91 -1.83
CA LEU A 137 19.55 4.04 -1.19
C LEU A 137 19.19 3.75 0.28
N ALA A 138 19.77 2.71 0.89
CA ALA A 138 19.44 2.27 2.25
C ALA A 138 19.48 3.41 3.29
N ASP A 139 20.45 4.33 3.18
CA ASP A 139 20.57 5.51 4.05
C ASP A 139 19.39 6.50 3.93
N SER A 140 18.63 6.42 2.84
CA SER A 140 17.44 7.24 2.58
C SER A 140 16.14 6.58 3.03
N ILE A 141 16.20 5.34 3.51
CA ILE A 141 15.06 4.53 3.94
C ILE A 141 15.10 4.39 5.45
N ASN A 142 14.03 4.81 6.13
CA ASN A 142 13.92 4.58 7.58
C ASN A 142 13.75 3.09 7.85
N GLY A 143 14.49 2.57 8.82
CA GLY A 143 14.28 1.21 9.32
C GLY A 143 12.85 1.00 9.86
N VAL A 144 12.38 -0.23 9.85
CA VAL A 144 11.12 -0.61 10.51
C VAL A 144 11.44 -1.05 11.94
N SER A 145 10.72 -0.51 12.92
CA SER A 145 10.83 -0.98 14.29
C SER A 145 10.44 -2.46 14.35
N PRO A 146 11.17 -3.32 15.09
CA PRO A 146 10.80 -4.73 15.28
C PRO A 146 9.37 -4.93 15.77
N ASP A 147 8.84 -3.96 16.48
CA ASP A 147 7.44 -3.95 16.95
C ASP A 147 6.41 -3.90 15.82
N PHE A 148 6.76 -3.43 14.63
CA PHE A 148 5.87 -3.33 13.48
C PHE A 148 6.10 -4.43 12.45
N GLY A 149 7.18 -5.22 12.55
CA GLY A 149 7.49 -6.28 11.61
C GLY A 149 8.56 -5.89 10.60
N GLN A 150 8.25 -5.91 9.31
CA GLN A 150 9.21 -5.68 8.22
C GLN A 150 8.57 -4.92 7.06
N PHE A 151 9.39 -4.53 6.09
CA PHE A 151 8.90 -4.06 4.80
C PHE A 151 8.33 -5.21 3.97
N ASN A 152 7.19 -4.95 3.36
CA ASN A 152 6.66 -5.74 2.25
C ASN A 152 7.09 -5.09 0.94
N ALA A 153 7.65 -5.89 0.04
CA ALA A 153 8.13 -5.44 -1.27
C ALA A 153 7.22 -5.97 -2.37
N ASN A 154 6.58 -5.05 -3.10
CA ASN A 154 5.72 -5.36 -4.23
C ASN A 154 6.26 -4.75 -5.52
N ILE A 155 6.22 -5.51 -6.61
CA ILE A 155 6.58 -5.04 -7.94
C ILE A 155 5.33 -4.93 -8.78
N ILE A 156 5.11 -3.74 -9.35
CA ILE A 156 3.98 -3.47 -10.25
C ILE A 156 4.52 -2.93 -11.56
N ARG A 157 4.12 -3.51 -12.69
CA ARG A 157 4.31 -2.88 -13.99
C ARG A 157 3.40 -1.67 -14.07
N PHE A 158 3.98 -0.48 -13.94
CA PHE A 158 3.24 0.78 -13.97
C PHE A 158 2.76 1.12 -15.38
N ASN A 159 3.61 0.87 -16.37
CA ASN A 159 3.32 0.96 -17.80
C ASN A 159 4.33 0.09 -18.58
N ASP A 160 4.30 0.18 -19.92
CA ASP A 160 5.18 -0.63 -20.79
C ASP A 160 6.67 -0.32 -20.65
N HIS A 161 7.03 0.78 -19.98
CA HIS A 161 8.42 1.25 -19.85
C HIS A 161 8.92 1.29 -18.41
N ILE A 162 8.00 1.27 -17.43
CA ILE A 162 8.32 1.47 -16.01
C ILE A 162 7.80 0.31 -15.18
N THR A 163 8.71 -0.28 -14.43
CA THR A 163 8.40 -1.18 -13.31
C THR A 163 8.60 -0.40 -12.01
N ARG A 164 7.58 -0.40 -11.14
CA ARG A 164 7.61 0.25 -9.84
C ARG A 164 7.73 -0.80 -8.74
N LEU A 165 8.77 -0.65 -7.92
CA LEU A 165 8.93 -1.38 -6.67
C LEU A 165 8.37 -0.53 -5.53
N TYR A 166 7.45 -1.07 -4.76
CA TYR A 166 6.96 -0.48 -3.53
C TYR A 166 7.59 -1.13 -2.30
N LEU A 167 7.87 -0.34 -1.29
CA LEU A 167 8.12 -0.80 0.07
C LEU A 167 7.02 -0.24 0.98
N LEU A 168 6.33 -1.13 1.68
CA LEU A 168 5.27 -0.82 2.63
C LEU A 168 5.64 -1.35 4.00
N THR A 169 5.43 -0.55 5.05
CA THR A 169 5.57 -1.06 6.42
C THR A 169 4.39 -1.97 6.74
N GLY A 170 4.66 -3.24 7.02
CA GLY A 170 3.68 -4.16 7.61
C GLY A 170 3.52 -3.91 9.11
N THR A 171 2.46 -4.46 9.71
CA THR A 171 2.30 -4.47 11.17
C THR A 171 1.88 -5.84 11.68
N VAL A 172 2.48 -6.23 12.80
CA VAL A 172 2.08 -7.38 13.61
C VAL A 172 1.21 -6.96 14.81
N LYS A 173 0.98 -5.65 14.98
CA LYS A 173 0.16 -5.10 16.07
C LYS A 173 -1.31 -5.08 15.69
N PRO A 174 -2.17 -5.85 16.37
CA PRO A 174 -3.62 -5.80 16.11
C PRO A 174 -4.18 -4.41 16.37
N GLY A 175 -5.12 -3.99 15.52
CA GLY A 175 -5.85 -2.74 15.70
C GLY A 175 -5.05 -1.47 15.36
N ILE A 176 -3.99 -1.60 14.58
CA ILE A 176 -3.19 -0.49 14.06
C ILE A 176 -3.25 -0.49 12.53
N ILE A 177 -3.45 0.69 11.94
CA ILE A 177 -3.21 0.94 10.51
C ILE A 177 -1.81 1.58 10.42
N PRO A 178 -0.84 0.95 9.73
CA PRO A 178 0.52 1.46 9.63
C PRO A 178 0.65 2.42 8.45
N PHE A 179 0.03 3.60 8.51
CA PHE A 179 0.28 4.62 7.49
C PHE A 179 1.73 5.09 7.55
N GLY A 180 2.28 5.43 6.40
CA GLY A 180 3.61 6.01 6.27
C GLY A 180 4.76 5.03 6.37
N ASN A 181 5.98 5.59 6.39
CA ASN A 181 7.24 4.87 6.22
C ASN A 181 7.22 3.97 4.98
N ASP A 182 6.83 4.55 3.86
CA ASP A 182 6.50 3.91 2.60
C ASP A 182 7.22 4.61 1.43
N TYR A 183 7.61 3.81 0.46
CA TYR A 183 8.51 4.25 -0.61
C TYR A 183 8.11 3.62 -1.94
N SER A 184 8.48 4.31 -3.04
CA SER A 184 8.50 3.69 -4.36
C SER A 184 9.76 4.01 -5.14
N PHE A 185 10.14 3.08 -6.00
CA PHE A 185 11.30 3.13 -6.87
C PHE A 185 10.85 2.80 -8.28
N ASP A 186 11.03 3.72 -9.22
CA ASP A 186 10.68 3.50 -10.62
C ASP A 186 11.92 3.09 -11.41
N PHE A 187 11.82 1.96 -12.08
CA PHE A 187 12.88 1.38 -12.89
C PHE A 187 12.44 1.26 -14.35
N THR A 188 13.34 1.55 -15.26
CA THR A 188 13.18 1.30 -16.70
C THR A 188 13.30 -0.20 -17.02
N ASN A 189 12.95 -0.61 -18.24
CA ASN A 189 13.05 -2.02 -18.67
C ASN A 189 14.48 -2.58 -18.65
N ASP A 190 15.51 -1.71 -18.72
CA ASP A 190 16.91 -2.06 -18.52
C ASP A 190 17.34 -1.99 -17.04
N ASN A 191 16.38 -1.97 -16.13
CA ASN A 191 16.56 -1.95 -14.68
C ASN A 191 17.35 -0.75 -14.16
N ARG A 192 17.33 0.39 -14.83
CA ARG A 192 17.91 1.64 -14.35
C ARG A 192 16.91 2.37 -13.47
N LEU A 193 17.32 2.74 -12.25
CA LEU A 193 16.50 3.57 -11.35
C LEU A 193 16.36 4.99 -11.94
N VAL A 194 15.14 5.45 -12.12
CA VAL A 194 14.81 6.77 -12.70
C VAL A 194 14.05 7.68 -11.74
N ALA A 195 13.39 7.12 -10.73
CA ALA A 195 12.76 7.92 -9.68
C ALA A 195 12.75 7.16 -8.35
N PHE A 196 12.90 7.91 -7.28
CA PHE A 196 12.72 7.48 -5.90
C PHE A 196 11.74 8.44 -5.24
N ARG A 197 10.75 7.89 -4.50
CA ARG A 197 9.80 8.67 -3.73
C ARG A 197 9.71 8.13 -2.32
N ARG A 198 9.76 9.01 -1.35
CA ARG A 198 9.37 8.80 0.02
C ARG A 198 8.02 9.48 0.20
N TYR A 199 6.95 8.71 0.40
CA TYR A 199 5.60 9.28 0.50
C TYR A 199 5.38 9.96 1.85
N HIS A 200 5.86 9.35 2.94
CA HIS A 200 5.78 9.91 4.29
C HIS A 200 7.17 9.95 4.95
N ARG A 201 7.40 10.96 5.79
CA ARG A 201 8.68 11.09 6.51
C ARG A 201 8.86 10.06 7.62
N SER A 202 7.76 9.56 8.17
CA SER A 202 7.77 8.61 9.29
C SER A 202 6.56 7.70 9.24
N LEU A 203 6.58 6.67 10.06
CA LEU A 203 5.42 5.85 10.34
C LEU A 203 4.37 6.66 11.12
N ILE A 204 3.09 6.50 10.75
CA ILE A 204 1.91 7.13 11.35
C ILE A 204 0.98 6.03 11.85
N PRO A 205 1.26 5.39 13.01
CA PRO A 205 0.46 4.30 13.51
C PRO A 205 -0.90 4.81 13.99
N THR A 206 -1.95 4.44 13.28
CA THR A 206 -3.31 4.90 13.54
C THR A 206 -4.13 3.80 14.18
N GLN A 207 -4.72 4.06 15.35
CA GLN A 207 -5.53 3.10 16.09
C GLN A 207 -6.91 2.92 15.46
N THR A 208 -7.38 1.66 15.35
CA THR A 208 -8.73 1.32 14.89
C THR A 208 -9.77 1.33 16.02
N LYS A 209 -9.31 1.47 17.28
CA LYS A 209 -10.16 1.60 18.48
C LYS A 209 -9.66 2.73 19.38
N HIS A 210 -10.57 3.46 19.97
CA HIS A 210 -10.28 4.47 20.99
C HIS A 210 -11.25 4.33 22.16
N LYS A 211 -10.73 4.19 23.39
CA LYS A 211 -11.54 3.99 24.62
C LYS A 211 -12.62 2.91 24.45
N GLY A 212 -12.25 1.78 23.83
CA GLY A 212 -13.16 0.65 23.59
C GLY A 212 -14.19 0.84 22.46
N LYS A 213 -14.22 1.99 21.79
CA LYS A 213 -15.10 2.27 20.65
C LYS A 213 -14.33 2.09 19.33
N THR A 214 -15.01 1.56 18.32
CA THR A 214 -14.44 1.46 16.97
C THR A 214 -14.35 2.85 16.35
N VAL A 215 -13.17 3.18 15.81
CA VAL A 215 -12.92 4.38 15.00
C VAL A 215 -13.56 4.15 13.62
N VAL A 216 -14.38 5.07 13.16
CA VAL A 216 -15.11 4.93 11.89
C VAL A 216 -14.41 5.59 10.72
N SER A 217 -13.55 6.56 11.01
CA SER A 217 -12.69 7.26 10.04
C SER A 217 -11.46 7.80 10.74
N THR A 218 -10.41 8.08 9.99
CA THR A 218 -9.14 8.61 10.50
C THR A 218 -8.63 9.73 9.62
N ILE A 219 -7.73 10.54 10.17
CA ILE A 219 -7.08 11.64 9.45
C ILE A 219 -5.58 11.65 9.76
N HIS A 220 -4.77 11.95 8.75
CA HIS A 220 -3.37 12.32 8.91
C HIS A 220 -3.01 13.46 7.95
N SER A 221 -1.81 14.02 8.07
CA SER A 221 -1.41 15.16 7.25
C SER A 221 -0.31 14.78 6.26
N HIS A 222 -0.40 15.35 5.05
CA HIS A 222 0.62 15.28 4.01
C HIS A 222 1.39 16.59 3.91
N LEU A 223 2.68 16.46 3.62
CA LEU A 223 3.58 17.57 3.40
C LEU A 223 3.57 18.02 1.93
N LYS A 224 4.21 19.17 1.66
CA LYS A 224 4.22 19.78 0.32
C LYS A 224 4.75 18.89 -0.80
N ASP A 225 5.66 17.98 -0.47
CA ASP A 225 6.28 17.08 -1.45
C ASP A 225 5.32 15.99 -1.96
N ASN A 226 4.29 15.65 -1.16
CA ASN A 226 3.27 14.66 -1.48
C ASN A 226 1.89 15.20 -1.08
N PRO A 227 1.30 16.13 -1.87
CA PRO A 227 0.12 16.87 -1.44
C PRO A 227 -1.18 16.07 -1.49
N TYR A 228 -1.24 14.99 -2.22
CA TYR A 228 -2.46 14.18 -2.44
C TYR A 228 -2.44 12.92 -1.58
N ILE A 229 -3.59 12.27 -1.43
CA ILE A 229 -3.67 10.86 -0.99
C ILE A 229 -2.74 10.02 -1.86
N THR A 230 -2.10 9.01 -1.29
CA THR A 230 -1.19 8.13 -2.02
C THR A 230 -1.79 6.74 -2.24
N ALA A 231 -1.25 5.99 -3.20
CA ALA A 231 -1.63 4.60 -3.41
C ALA A 231 -1.35 3.72 -2.18
N THR A 232 -0.30 4.05 -1.42
CA THR A 232 0.08 3.35 -0.20
C THR A 232 -0.90 3.61 0.95
N ASP A 233 -1.46 4.84 1.06
CA ASP A 233 -2.52 5.13 2.02
C ASP A 233 -3.78 4.29 1.75
N ILE A 234 -4.20 4.25 0.48
CA ILE A 234 -5.36 3.45 0.08
C ILE A 234 -5.12 1.98 0.37
N CYS A 235 -3.95 1.45 0.03
CA CYS A 235 -3.58 0.07 0.31
C CYS A 235 -3.70 -0.25 1.81
N ASN A 236 -3.02 0.52 2.67
CA ASN A 236 -3.02 0.32 4.11
C ASN A 236 -4.41 0.51 4.73
N PHE A 237 -5.17 1.50 4.26
CA PHE A 237 -6.54 1.68 4.70
C PHE A 237 -7.42 0.46 4.35
N LEU A 238 -7.34 -0.05 3.12
CA LEU A 238 -8.15 -1.18 2.68
C LEU A 238 -7.81 -2.45 3.47
N LEU A 239 -6.53 -2.73 3.70
CA LEU A 239 -6.09 -3.90 4.47
C LEU A 239 -6.50 -3.83 5.94
N TYR A 240 -6.16 -2.76 6.62
CA TYR A 240 -6.26 -2.66 8.07
C TYR A 240 -7.49 -1.89 8.54
N GLY A 241 -7.85 -0.82 7.86
CA GLY A 241 -9.00 0.01 8.22
C GLY A 241 -10.33 -0.60 7.78
N ARG A 242 -10.45 -0.95 6.50
CA ARG A 242 -11.68 -1.49 5.95
C ARG A 242 -11.89 -2.97 6.33
N ASP A 243 -10.93 -3.84 5.95
CA ASP A 243 -11.11 -5.30 6.07
C ASP A 243 -11.15 -5.76 7.53
N ILE A 244 -10.34 -5.16 8.40
CA ILE A 244 -10.24 -5.57 9.81
C ILE A 244 -11.18 -4.75 10.69
N ALA A 245 -11.22 -3.42 10.51
CA ALA A 245 -11.95 -2.52 11.41
C ALA A 245 -13.31 -2.07 10.87
N GLY A 246 -13.65 -2.34 9.61
CA GLY A 246 -14.94 -1.97 9.00
C GLY A 246 -15.09 -0.48 8.73
N MET A 247 -14.01 0.27 8.63
CA MET A 247 -14.00 1.70 8.28
C MET A 247 -14.49 1.90 6.85
N LYS A 248 -15.08 3.07 6.57
CA LYS A 248 -15.59 3.43 5.24
C LYS A 248 -14.78 4.53 4.55
N SER A 249 -14.00 5.28 5.31
CA SER A 249 -13.24 6.41 4.79
C SER A 249 -11.99 6.69 5.63
N PHE A 250 -11.07 7.41 5.02
CA PHE A 250 -10.00 8.12 5.73
C PHE A 250 -9.75 9.47 5.06
N HIS A 251 -9.08 10.36 5.78
CA HIS A 251 -8.84 11.73 5.34
C HIS A 251 -7.35 12.05 5.37
N VAL A 252 -6.94 12.93 4.47
CA VAL A 252 -5.60 13.50 4.40
C VAL A 252 -5.71 15.01 4.35
N TYR A 253 -5.15 15.67 5.36
CA TYR A 253 -4.96 17.11 5.32
C TYR A 253 -3.67 17.45 4.57
N SER A 254 -3.81 18.12 3.44
CA SER A 254 -2.68 18.57 2.63
C SER A 254 -2.21 19.95 3.06
N THR A 255 -1.00 20.02 3.60
CA THR A 255 -0.39 21.33 3.97
C THR A 255 0.05 22.14 2.76
N ALA A 256 0.06 21.55 1.57
CA ALA A 256 0.42 22.24 0.32
C ALA A 256 -0.70 23.14 -0.19
N CYS A 257 -1.93 22.61 -0.25
CA CYS A 257 -3.10 23.32 -0.78
C CYS A 257 -4.07 23.80 0.32
N ASP A 258 -3.80 23.50 1.59
CA ASP A 258 -4.71 23.79 2.71
C ASP A 258 -6.09 23.13 2.49
N CYS A 259 -6.08 21.88 2.02
CA CYS A 259 -7.23 21.12 1.59
C CYS A 259 -7.38 19.83 2.39
N LEU A 260 -8.60 19.40 2.63
CA LEU A 260 -8.92 18.10 3.21
C LEU A 260 -9.35 17.16 2.08
N PHE A 261 -8.53 16.16 1.77
CA PHE A 261 -8.89 15.08 0.86
C PHE A 261 -9.51 13.94 1.66
N ALA A 262 -10.65 13.42 1.19
CA ALA A 262 -11.33 12.27 1.76
C ALA A 262 -11.38 11.14 0.74
N TYR A 263 -10.87 9.96 1.11
CA TYR A 263 -11.11 8.73 0.38
C TYR A 263 -12.31 8.01 0.97
N TRP A 264 -13.26 7.68 0.12
CA TRP A 264 -14.45 6.92 0.45
C TRP A 264 -14.43 5.59 -0.29
N ASP A 265 -14.52 4.48 0.48
CA ASP A 265 -14.65 3.14 -0.06
C ASP A 265 -16.13 2.79 -0.20
N GLY A 266 -16.53 2.37 -1.40
CA GLY A 266 -17.89 2.00 -1.73
C GLY A 266 -17.93 1.27 -3.08
N ASP A 267 -19.10 1.13 -3.68
CA ASP A 267 -19.28 0.50 -5.00
C ASP A 267 -18.42 1.18 -6.08
N LYS A 268 -18.25 2.49 -5.94
CA LYS A 268 -17.32 3.30 -6.73
C LYS A 268 -16.44 4.09 -5.77
N PRO A 269 -15.22 3.64 -5.50
CA PRO A 269 -14.28 4.37 -4.68
C PRO A 269 -14.01 5.77 -5.24
N VAL A 270 -13.90 6.77 -4.36
CA VAL A 270 -13.74 8.16 -4.77
C VAL A 270 -12.84 8.94 -3.80
N ILE A 271 -12.03 9.85 -4.33
CA ILE A 271 -11.34 10.89 -3.57
C ILE A 271 -12.05 12.21 -3.81
N LYS A 272 -12.45 12.89 -2.74
CA LYS A 272 -13.12 14.20 -2.76
C LYS A 272 -12.34 15.20 -1.93
N ILE A 273 -12.50 16.48 -2.23
CA ILE A 273 -12.12 17.57 -1.32
C ILE A 273 -13.35 17.87 -0.45
N GLU A 274 -13.13 17.90 0.85
CA GLU A 274 -14.15 18.23 1.84
C GLU A 274 -13.77 19.54 2.56
N GLU A 275 -14.76 20.20 3.12
CA GLU A 275 -14.55 21.36 3.97
C GLU A 275 -13.83 20.94 5.25
N ILE A 276 -12.88 21.76 5.69
CA ILE A 276 -12.24 21.56 6.98
C ILE A 276 -13.27 21.91 8.05
N PRO A 277 -13.60 20.99 8.97
CA PRO A 277 -14.56 21.30 10.03
C PRO A 277 -14.11 22.52 10.84
N GLU A 278 -14.98 23.50 11.01
CA GLU A 278 -14.77 24.59 11.96
C GLU A 278 -14.79 24.02 13.39
N GLU A 279 -13.93 24.54 14.28
CA GLU A 279 -13.85 24.13 15.69
C GLU A 279 -15.08 24.52 16.51
#